data_73b10c51294dbafc31098711f9d6900a
#
_entry.id   73b10c51294dbafc31098711f9d6900a
#
_cell.length_a   1.000
_cell.length_b   1.000
_cell.length_c   1.000
_cell.angle_alpha   90.00
_cell.angle_beta   90.00
_cell.angle_gamma   90.00
#
_symmetry.space_group_name_H-M   'P 1'
#
loop_
_entity.id
_entity.type
_entity.pdbx_description
1 polymer ?
#
loop_
_entity_poly.entity_id
_entity_poly.type
_entity_poly.pdbx_seq_one_letter_code
_entity_poly.pdbx_strand_id
1 'polypeptide(L)'
;PVFSNEYFADYAKQLEEMGADSICIKDMAGLLKPYDAYDLVTAIKAKCKIPVQLHTHYTSGLASMTVLKAVEAGVDVVDTAISPMAMGTSQPPTEPIVATLQGTPFDTGLDLAKLDTISKYFGTLREKYIKSGLLDPKVLKVDVNALMYQVPGGMLSNLVSQLKQANQSD
;
A
#
# COMPACT_ATOMS: atom_id res chain seq x y z
N PRO A 1 -17.76 3.89 -8.39
CA PRO A 1 -17.53 2.51 -7.94
C PRO A 1 -18.77 1.65 -8.16
N VAL A 2 -18.58 0.35 -8.41
CA VAL A 2 -19.69 -0.61 -8.61
C VAL A 2 -20.35 -0.90 -7.24
N PHE A 3 -19.56 -0.87 -6.16
CA PHE A 3 -20.02 -1.13 -4.79
C PHE A 3 -19.82 0.10 -3.91
N SER A 4 -20.75 0.31 -2.96
CA SER A 4 -20.69 1.41 -1.99
C SER A 4 -19.82 1.05 -0.78
N ASN A 5 -19.43 2.06 0.03
CA ASN A 5 -18.74 1.82 1.31
C ASN A 5 -19.61 0.98 2.25
N GLU A 6 -20.94 1.16 2.21
CA GLU A 6 -21.88 0.37 2.99
C GLU A 6 -21.84 -1.12 2.63
N TYR A 7 -21.77 -1.44 1.34
CA TYR A 7 -21.62 -2.83 0.88
C TYR A 7 -20.35 -3.47 1.46
N PHE A 8 -19.22 -2.76 1.42
CA PHE A 8 -17.96 -3.29 1.98
C PHE A 8 -18.03 -3.43 3.50
N ALA A 9 -18.67 -2.50 4.19
CA ALA A 9 -18.85 -2.56 5.64
C ALA A 9 -19.76 -3.74 6.04
N ASP A 10 -20.83 -4.01 5.31
CA ASP A 10 -21.71 -5.16 5.53
C ASP A 10 -20.99 -6.48 5.24
N TYR A 11 -20.18 -6.53 4.18
CA TYR A 11 -19.39 -7.70 3.84
C TYR A 11 -18.32 -7.97 4.90
N ALA A 12 -17.62 -6.94 5.38
CA ALA A 12 -16.67 -7.05 6.47
C ALA A 12 -17.34 -7.58 7.77
N LYS A 13 -18.55 -7.09 8.07
CA LYS A 13 -19.33 -7.58 9.20
C LYS A 13 -19.69 -9.05 9.08
N GLN A 14 -20.10 -9.52 7.90
CA GLN A 14 -20.37 -10.93 7.66
C GLN A 14 -19.11 -11.79 7.87
N LEU A 15 -17.94 -11.32 7.42
CA LEU A 15 -16.68 -12.05 7.65
C LEU A 15 -16.33 -12.13 9.14
N GLU A 16 -16.52 -11.05 9.90
CA GLU A 16 -16.37 -11.06 11.36
C GLU A 16 -17.30 -12.10 12.02
N GLU A 17 -18.57 -12.14 11.62
CA GLU A 17 -19.55 -13.10 12.13
C GLU A 17 -19.22 -14.56 11.75
N MET A 18 -18.51 -14.76 10.65
CA MET A 18 -17.98 -16.07 10.25
C MET A 18 -16.70 -16.45 10.98
N GLY A 19 -16.17 -15.60 11.86
CA GLY A 19 -15.01 -15.87 12.71
C GLY A 19 -13.68 -15.34 12.18
N ALA A 20 -13.69 -14.33 11.31
CA ALA A 20 -12.45 -13.66 10.91
C ALA A 20 -11.83 -12.90 12.10
N ASP A 21 -10.51 -12.99 12.27
CA ASP A 21 -9.76 -12.31 13.34
C ASP A 21 -9.42 -10.85 12.97
N SER A 22 -9.39 -10.52 11.68
CA SER A 22 -9.14 -9.18 11.16
C SER A 22 -9.69 -9.02 9.74
N ILE A 23 -9.86 -7.78 9.29
CA ILE A 23 -10.27 -7.43 7.92
C ILE A 23 -9.13 -6.69 7.23
N CYS A 24 -8.75 -7.13 6.04
CA CYS A 24 -7.78 -6.43 5.21
C CYS A 24 -8.46 -5.76 4.00
N ILE A 25 -8.41 -4.44 3.95
CA ILE A 25 -8.73 -3.66 2.75
C ILE A 25 -7.52 -3.79 1.81
N LYS A 26 -7.69 -4.52 0.69
CA LYS A 26 -6.59 -4.81 -0.22
C LYS A 26 -6.72 -4.07 -1.54
N ASP A 27 -5.99 -2.98 -1.69
CA ASP A 27 -5.92 -2.16 -2.88
C ASP A 27 -4.68 -2.53 -3.72
N MET A 28 -4.84 -3.56 -4.55
CA MET A 28 -3.77 -4.12 -5.38
C MET A 28 -3.27 -3.19 -6.49
N ALA A 29 -4.09 -2.24 -6.91
CA ALA A 29 -3.78 -1.38 -8.05
C ALA A 29 -3.38 0.04 -7.61
N GLY A 30 -3.45 0.36 -6.33
CA GLY A 30 -3.18 1.71 -5.81
C GLY A 30 -4.23 2.73 -6.25
N LEU A 31 -5.51 2.31 -6.31
CA LEU A 31 -6.62 3.12 -6.79
C LEU A 31 -7.37 3.85 -5.68
N LEU A 32 -7.22 3.40 -4.45
CA LEU A 32 -7.93 3.95 -3.30
C LEU A 32 -7.41 5.37 -3.02
N LYS A 33 -8.28 6.35 -3.23
CA LYS A 33 -7.94 7.75 -2.97
C LYS A 33 -7.98 8.07 -1.47
N PRO A 34 -7.28 9.12 -1.02
CA PRO A 34 -7.17 9.44 0.41
C PRO A 34 -8.52 9.60 1.12
N TYR A 35 -9.45 10.37 0.56
CA TYR A 35 -10.76 10.60 1.18
C TYR A 35 -11.68 9.39 1.06
N ASP A 36 -11.60 8.63 -0.06
CA ASP A 36 -12.33 7.38 -0.21
C ASP A 36 -11.87 6.34 0.84
N ALA A 37 -10.58 6.34 1.19
CA ALA A 37 -10.04 5.51 2.26
C ALA A 37 -10.58 5.90 3.64
N TYR A 38 -10.64 7.21 3.92
CA TYR A 38 -11.22 7.72 5.16
C TYR A 38 -12.67 7.24 5.33
N ASP A 39 -13.49 7.44 4.30
CA ASP A 39 -14.90 7.09 4.32
C ASP A 39 -15.11 5.56 4.44
N LEU A 40 -14.33 4.77 3.70
CA LEU A 40 -14.42 3.31 3.73
C LEU A 40 -14.01 2.74 5.10
N VAL A 41 -12.88 3.18 5.65
CA VAL A 41 -12.41 2.74 6.97
C VAL A 41 -13.43 3.13 8.04
N THR A 42 -13.94 4.36 8.00
CA THR A 42 -14.98 4.83 8.92
C THR A 42 -16.23 3.95 8.88
N ALA A 43 -16.71 3.60 7.67
CA ALA A 43 -17.87 2.75 7.50
C ALA A 43 -17.65 1.33 8.05
N ILE A 44 -16.46 0.73 7.80
CA ILE A 44 -16.13 -0.61 8.31
C ILE A 44 -15.99 -0.57 9.83
N LYS A 45 -15.26 0.39 10.41
CA LYS A 45 -15.06 0.52 11.86
C LYS A 45 -16.37 0.80 12.62
N ALA A 46 -17.38 1.40 11.97
CA ALA A 46 -18.70 1.57 12.56
C ALA A 46 -19.47 0.25 12.75
N LYS A 47 -19.17 -0.78 11.95
CA LYS A 47 -19.85 -2.10 11.98
C LYS A 47 -19.02 -3.22 12.58
N CYS A 48 -17.70 -3.21 12.41
CA CYS A 48 -16.79 -4.27 12.86
C CYS A 48 -16.03 -3.84 14.12
N LYS A 49 -15.78 -4.82 15.00
CA LYS A 49 -15.00 -4.66 16.23
C LYS A 49 -13.58 -5.21 16.10
N ILE A 50 -13.36 -6.10 15.13
CA ILE A 50 -12.06 -6.71 14.86
C ILE A 50 -11.12 -5.71 14.16
N PRO A 51 -9.79 -5.90 14.24
CA PRO A 51 -8.82 -5.03 13.62
C PRO A 51 -9.02 -4.89 12.10
N VAL A 52 -8.83 -3.67 11.60
CA VAL A 52 -8.87 -3.35 10.17
C VAL A 52 -7.47 -2.99 9.70
N GLN A 53 -7.00 -3.68 8.66
CA GLN A 53 -5.72 -3.47 8.00
C GLN A 53 -5.93 -2.81 6.64
N LEU A 54 -5.05 -1.90 6.27
CA LEU A 54 -4.97 -1.34 4.91
C LEU A 54 -3.70 -1.79 4.22
N HIS A 55 -3.87 -2.46 3.08
CA HIS A 55 -2.81 -2.79 2.13
C HIS A 55 -3.07 -2.04 0.82
N THR A 56 -2.23 -1.09 0.46
CA THR A 56 -2.35 -0.32 -0.78
C THR A 56 -1.02 -0.23 -1.51
N HIS A 57 -1.07 -0.28 -2.85
CA HIS A 57 0.11 -0.09 -3.70
C HIS A 57 0.32 1.37 -4.06
N TYR A 58 1.56 1.72 -4.42
CA TYR A 58 1.94 3.12 -4.67
C TYR A 58 1.84 3.53 -6.15
N THR A 59 1.23 2.72 -6.98
CA THR A 59 1.22 2.88 -8.46
C THR A 59 0.72 4.26 -8.90
N SER A 60 -0.37 4.75 -8.28
CA SER A 60 -0.93 6.08 -8.58
C SER A 60 -0.18 7.26 -7.94
N GLY A 61 0.73 6.99 -7.00
CA GLY A 61 1.41 8.02 -6.22
C GLY A 61 0.64 8.53 -5.00
N LEU A 62 -0.56 8.00 -4.72
CA LEU A 62 -1.44 8.51 -3.66
C LEU A 62 -1.28 7.78 -2.32
N ALA A 63 -0.64 6.62 -2.28
CA ALA A 63 -0.73 5.69 -1.17
C ALA A 63 -0.28 6.25 0.18
N SER A 64 0.72 7.13 0.27
CA SER A 64 1.10 7.76 1.55
C SER A 64 -0.01 8.65 2.11
N MET A 65 -0.67 9.43 1.24
CA MET A 65 -1.82 10.26 1.63
C MET A 65 -3.03 9.39 1.98
N THR A 66 -3.24 8.30 1.24
CA THR A 66 -4.28 7.31 1.49
C THR A 66 -4.11 6.67 2.87
N VAL A 67 -2.88 6.23 3.21
CA VAL A 67 -2.56 5.69 4.52
C VAL A 67 -2.79 6.71 5.63
N LEU A 68 -2.36 7.96 5.45
CA LEU A 68 -2.59 9.02 6.46
C LEU A 68 -4.09 9.20 6.72
N LYS A 69 -4.91 9.26 5.69
CA LYS A 69 -6.36 9.39 5.84
C LYS A 69 -7.02 8.16 6.46
N ALA A 70 -6.55 6.97 6.15
CA ALA A 70 -6.99 5.74 6.81
C ALA A 70 -6.64 5.71 8.31
N VAL A 71 -5.45 6.19 8.67
CA VAL A 71 -5.02 6.33 10.08
C VAL A 71 -5.93 7.30 10.82
N GLU A 72 -6.23 8.46 10.25
CA GLU A 72 -7.17 9.44 10.83
C GLU A 72 -8.59 8.85 11.00
N ALA A 73 -8.99 7.91 10.15
CA ALA A 73 -10.28 7.20 10.24
C ALA A 73 -10.27 6.02 11.22
N GLY A 74 -9.12 5.69 11.82
CA GLY A 74 -8.99 4.66 12.86
C GLY A 74 -8.64 3.26 12.33
N VAL A 75 -7.94 3.15 11.18
CA VAL A 75 -7.35 1.87 10.75
C VAL A 75 -6.35 1.39 11.81
N ASP A 76 -6.33 0.09 12.08
CA ASP A 76 -5.49 -0.48 13.15
C ASP A 76 -4.09 -0.86 12.64
N VAL A 77 -3.98 -1.29 11.37
CA VAL A 77 -2.74 -1.74 10.75
C VAL A 77 -2.60 -1.17 9.34
N VAL A 78 -1.41 -0.73 8.98
CA VAL A 78 -1.08 -0.30 7.61
C VAL A 78 0.15 -1.04 7.11
N ASP A 79 0.11 -1.48 5.85
CA ASP A 79 1.24 -2.13 5.21
C ASP A 79 2.13 -1.09 4.54
N THR A 80 3.40 -1.17 4.84
CA THR A 80 4.44 -0.29 4.30
C THR A 80 5.66 -1.11 3.85
N ALA A 81 6.54 -0.50 3.07
CA ALA A 81 7.82 -1.10 2.70
C ALA A 81 8.97 -0.18 3.11
N ILE A 82 10.10 -0.78 3.52
CA ILE A 82 11.30 0.01 3.81
C ILE A 82 11.69 0.86 2.58
N SER A 83 12.05 2.13 2.79
CA SER A 83 12.16 3.14 1.72
C SER A 83 12.88 2.70 0.45
N PRO A 84 14.02 1.98 0.48
CA PRO A 84 14.66 1.55 -0.75
C PRO A 84 13.84 0.56 -1.59
N MET A 85 12.90 -0.15 -0.99
CA MET A 85 12.04 -1.15 -1.65
C MET A 85 10.59 -0.66 -1.84
N ALA A 86 10.32 0.59 -1.45
CA ALA A 86 8.99 1.20 -1.50
C ALA A 86 8.71 1.92 -2.82
N MET A 87 7.49 2.42 -2.97
CA MET A 87 6.99 3.24 -4.08
C MET A 87 6.76 2.46 -5.39
N GLY A 88 6.25 3.14 -6.39
CA GLY A 88 5.91 2.54 -7.67
C GLY A 88 4.91 1.38 -7.52
N THR A 89 5.30 0.18 -7.93
CA THR A 89 4.46 -1.03 -7.80
C THR A 89 4.49 -1.66 -6.40
N SER A 90 5.28 -1.13 -5.47
CA SER A 90 5.36 -1.54 -4.07
C SER A 90 4.41 -0.72 -3.19
N GLN A 91 4.62 -0.72 -1.88
CA GLN A 91 3.81 -0.05 -0.86
C GLN A 91 4.39 1.34 -0.52
N PRO A 92 3.68 2.15 0.32
CA PRO A 92 4.22 3.39 0.87
C PRO A 92 5.50 3.16 1.67
N PRO A 93 6.43 4.13 1.67
CA PRO A 93 7.67 4.01 2.43
C PRO A 93 7.40 4.10 3.94
N THR A 94 7.98 3.17 4.72
CA THR A 94 7.79 3.05 6.17
C THR A 94 8.27 4.29 6.92
N GLU A 95 9.50 4.74 6.65
CA GLU A 95 10.14 5.80 7.43
C GLU A 95 9.39 7.14 7.33
N PRO A 96 8.93 7.60 6.14
CA PRO A 96 8.09 8.79 6.04
C PRO A 96 6.75 8.68 6.76
N ILE A 97 6.10 7.49 6.75
CA ILE A 97 4.85 7.28 7.49
C ILE A 97 5.11 7.37 8.99
N VAL A 98 6.15 6.70 9.50
CA VAL A 98 6.54 6.77 10.92
C VAL A 98 6.84 8.21 11.32
N ALA A 99 7.65 8.94 10.54
CA ALA A 99 7.98 10.34 10.82
C ALA A 99 6.75 11.25 10.80
N THR A 100 5.78 11.00 9.90
CA THR A 100 4.53 11.76 9.82
C THR A 100 3.67 11.58 11.06
N LEU A 101 3.63 10.37 11.64
CA LEU A 101 2.79 10.03 12.79
C LEU A 101 3.47 10.34 14.14
N GLN A 102 4.78 10.57 14.15
CA GLN A 102 5.54 10.80 15.36
C GLN A 102 5.02 12.04 16.14
N GLY A 103 4.84 11.88 17.44
CA GLY A 103 4.31 12.94 18.30
C GLY A 103 2.80 13.22 18.13
N THR A 104 2.09 12.43 17.34
CA THR A 104 0.63 12.47 17.21
C THR A 104 -0.03 11.38 18.07
N PRO A 105 -1.37 11.38 18.24
CA PRO A 105 -2.07 10.26 18.88
C PRO A 105 -1.90 8.91 18.17
N PHE A 106 -1.37 8.90 16.97
CA PHE A 106 -1.12 7.73 16.13
C PHE A 106 0.36 7.33 16.07
N ASP A 107 1.17 7.85 16.99
CA ASP A 107 2.60 7.54 17.04
C ASP A 107 2.82 6.03 17.15
N THR A 108 3.62 5.50 16.23
CA THR A 108 3.89 4.05 16.13
C THR A 108 4.89 3.57 17.17
N GLY A 109 5.63 4.46 17.83
CA GLY A 109 6.73 4.13 18.74
C GLY A 109 7.96 3.54 18.03
N LEU A 110 8.00 3.50 16.70
CA LEU A 110 9.14 2.98 15.96
C LEU A 110 10.29 3.98 15.94
N ASP A 111 11.51 3.45 16.13
CA ASP A 111 12.76 4.22 16.15
C ASP A 111 13.28 4.46 14.72
N LEU A 112 13.24 5.71 14.28
CA LEU A 112 13.71 6.11 12.95
C LEU A 112 15.20 5.82 12.71
N ALA A 113 16.05 5.85 13.75
CA ALA A 113 17.47 5.53 13.59
C ALA A 113 17.68 4.03 13.32
N LYS A 114 16.87 3.17 13.93
CA LYS A 114 16.87 1.74 13.62
C LYS A 114 16.33 1.46 12.23
N LEU A 115 15.25 2.15 11.83
CA LEU A 115 14.71 2.05 10.47
C LEU A 115 15.72 2.52 9.43
N ASP A 116 16.48 3.60 9.67
CA ASP A 116 17.57 4.06 8.80
C ASP A 116 18.66 2.99 8.63
N THR A 117 19.01 2.28 9.70
CA THR A 117 19.97 1.18 9.64
C THR A 117 19.49 0.05 8.72
N ILE A 118 18.20 -0.32 8.83
CA ILE A 118 17.57 -1.31 7.94
C ILE A 118 17.52 -0.79 6.51
N SER A 119 17.15 0.47 6.34
CA SER A 119 17.05 1.14 5.03
C SER A 119 18.40 1.15 4.30
N LYS A 120 19.49 1.46 4.98
CA LYS A 120 20.84 1.39 4.40
C LYS A 120 21.20 0.00 3.88
N TYR A 121 20.89 -1.04 4.63
CA TYR A 121 21.09 -2.42 4.18
C TYR A 121 20.30 -2.73 2.91
N PHE A 122 19.00 -2.45 2.90
CA PHE A 122 18.15 -2.68 1.72
C PHE A 122 18.51 -1.77 0.54
N GLY A 123 19.09 -0.60 0.79
CA GLY A 123 19.66 0.27 -0.25
C GLY A 123 20.76 -0.43 -1.05
N THR A 124 21.68 -1.12 -0.37
CA THR A 124 22.73 -1.90 -1.03
C THR A 124 22.17 -3.06 -1.85
N LEU A 125 21.13 -3.73 -1.35
CA LEU A 125 20.47 -4.81 -2.08
C LEU A 125 19.74 -4.28 -3.33
N ARG A 126 19.04 -3.14 -3.22
CA ARG A 126 18.40 -2.50 -4.35
C ARG A 126 19.39 -2.20 -5.48
N GLU A 127 20.53 -1.58 -5.15
CA GLU A 127 21.57 -1.30 -6.14
C GLU A 127 22.07 -2.58 -6.83
N LYS A 128 22.28 -3.65 -6.05
CA LYS A 128 22.65 -4.95 -6.59
C LYS A 128 21.60 -5.47 -7.57
N TYR A 129 20.32 -5.39 -7.22
CA TYR A 129 19.23 -5.88 -8.06
C TYR A 129 19.07 -5.04 -9.34
N ILE A 130 19.26 -3.72 -9.27
CA ILE A 130 19.28 -2.86 -10.45
C ILE A 130 20.44 -3.22 -11.37
N LYS A 131 21.66 -3.34 -10.82
CA LYS A 131 22.86 -3.70 -11.60
C LYS A 131 22.77 -5.09 -12.25
N SER A 132 22.10 -6.03 -11.61
CA SER A 132 21.89 -7.40 -12.16
C SER A 132 20.71 -7.48 -13.14
N GLY A 133 19.94 -6.40 -13.32
CA GLY A 133 18.73 -6.40 -14.15
C GLY A 133 17.52 -7.10 -13.51
N LEU A 134 17.63 -7.56 -12.26
CA LEU A 134 16.52 -8.19 -11.54
C LEU A 134 15.42 -7.18 -11.18
N LEU A 135 15.81 -5.93 -10.89
CA LEU A 135 14.90 -4.81 -10.63
C LEU A 135 15.02 -3.80 -11.77
N ASP A 136 13.93 -3.59 -12.50
CA ASP A 136 13.83 -2.53 -13.50
C ASP A 136 13.43 -1.21 -12.80
N PRO A 137 14.24 -0.14 -12.85
CA PRO A 137 13.90 1.14 -12.24
C PRO A 137 12.59 1.76 -12.77
N LYS A 138 12.12 1.35 -13.94
CA LYS A 138 10.85 1.84 -14.52
C LYS A 138 9.64 1.48 -13.65
N VAL A 139 9.68 0.35 -12.92
CA VAL A 139 8.58 -0.06 -12.03
C VAL A 139 8.44 0.83 -10.79
N LEU A 140 9.42 1.70 -10.52
CA LEU A 140 9.42 2.64 -9.39
C LEU A 140 8.71 3.95 -9.72
N LYS A 141 8.34 4.18 -10.99
CA LYS A 141 7.61 5.37 -11.40
C LYS A 141 6.17 5.30 -10.91
N VAL A 142 5.67 6.43 -10.44
CA VAL A 142 4.25 6.62 -10.13
C VAL A 142 3.56 7.21 -11.34
N ASP A 143 2.31 6.80 -11.56
CA ASP A 143 1.48 7.33 -12.65
C ASP A 143 0.04 7.47 -12.17
N VAL A 144 -0.42 8.71 -12.01
CA VAL A 144 -1.81 8.99 -11.61
C VAL A 144 -2.84 8.46 -12.63
N ASN A 145 -2.43 8.24 -13.88
CA ASN A 145 -3.29 7.64 -14.88
C ASN A 145 -3.64 6.17 -14.56
N ALA A 146 -2.93 5.53 -13.62
CA ALA A 146 -3.33 4.24 -13.09
C ALA A 146 -4.79 4.22 -12.59
N LEU A 147 -5.30 5.37 -12.12
CA LEU A 147 -6.72 5.54 -11.73
C LEU A 147 -7.69 5.35 -12.91
N MET A 148 -7.25 5.59 -14.13
CA MET A 148 -8.05 5.39 -15.34
C MET A 148 -7.93 3.95 -15.89
N TYR A 149 -6.72 3.40 -15.90
CA TYR A 149 -6.46 2.08 -16.48
C TYR A 149 -6.82 0.94 -15.53
N GLN A 150 -6.82 1.18 -14.22
CA GLN A 150 -7.20 0.24 -13.17
C GLN A 150 -6.45 -1.11 -13.23
N VAL A 151 -5.21 -1.09 -13.72
CA VAL A 151 -4.36 -2.27 -13.82
C VAL A 151 -3.47 -2.37 -12.58
N PRO A 152 -3.49 -3.50 -11.84
CA PRO A 152 -2.60 -3.72 -10.71
C PRO A 152 -1.13 -3.63 -11.12
N GLY A 153 -0.33 -2.82 -10.40
CA GLY A 153 1.08 -2.60 -10.70
C GLY A 153 1.90 -3.89 -10.71
N GLY A 154 1.58 -4.85 -9.82
CA GLY A 154 2.20 -6.17 -9.80
C GLY A 154 1.90 -6.99 -11.06
N MET A 155 0.69 -6.87 -11.63
CA MET A 155 0.35 -7.50 -12.93
C MET A 155 1.13 -6.87 -14.06
N LEU A 156 1.28 -5.54 -14.06
CA LEU A 156 2.05 -4.84 -15.08
C LEU A 156 3.52 -5.24 -15.07
N SER A 157 4.15 -5.30 -13.89
CA SER A 157 5.54 -5.74 -13.77
C SER A 157 5.75 -7.20 -14.17
N ASN A 158 4.81 -8.09 -13.85
CA ASN A 158 4.84 -9.48 -14.30
C ASN A 158 4.69 -9.59 -15.83
N LEU A 159 3.78 -8.84 -16.42
CA LEU A 159 3.58 -8.81 -17.87
C LEU A 159 4.85 -8.32 -18.58
N VAL A 160 5.44 -7.22 -18.12
CA VAL A 160 6.71 -6.70 -18.66
C VAL A 160 7.83 -7.74 -18.57
N SER A 161 7.93 -8.46 -17.44
CA SER A 161 8.92 -9.51 -17.24
C SER A 161 8.70 -10.68 -18.22
N GLN A 162 7.44 -11.12 -18.40
CA GLN A 162 7.08 -12.19 -19.35
C GLN A 162 7.35 -11.79 -20.80
N LEU A 163 7.01 -10.54 -21.20
CA LEU A 163 7.29 -10.02 -22.54
C LEU A 163 8.80 -9.98 -22.82
N LYS A 164 9.60 -9.55 -21.83
CA LYS A 164 11.08 -9.59 -21.95
C LYS A 164 11.61 -11.00 -22.12
N GLN A 165 11.09 -11.97 -21.36
CA GLN A 165 11.46 -13.39 -21.49
C GLN A 165 11.07 -13.98 -22.84
N ALA A 166 9.95 -13.53 -23.40
CA ALA A 166 9.47 -13.96 -24.71
C ALA A 166 10.12 -13.20 -25.89
N ASN A 167 11.09 -12.32 -25.65
CA ASN A 167 11.72 -11.41 -26.64
C ASN A 167 10.70 -10.53 -27.41
N GLN A 168 9.59 -10.19 -26.79
CA GLN A 168 8.51 -9.37 -27.38
C GLN A 168 8.35 -8.02 -26.66
N SER A 169 9.45 -7.48 -26.13
CA SER A 169 9.43 -6.26 -25.27
C SER A 169 9.71 -4.96 -26.03
N ASP A 170 9.58 -4.91 -27.34
CA ASP A 170 9.72 -3.68 -28.16
C ASP A 170 8.39 -2.94 -28.34
#